data_97fed1bf68bb221fac75d0ce74a9a0dc
#
_entry.id   97fed1bf68bb221fac75d0ce74a9a0dc
#
_cell.length_a   1.000
_cell.length_b   1.000
_cell.length_c   1.000
_cell.angle_alpha   90.00
_cell.angle_beta   90.00
_cell.angle_gamma   90.00
#
_symmetry.space_group_name_H-M   'P 1'
#
loop_
_entity.id
_entity.type
_entity.pdbx_description
1 polymer ?
#
loop_
_entity_poly.entity_id
_entity_poly.type
_entity_poly.pdbx_seq_one_letter_code
_entity_poly.pdbx_strand_id
1 'polypeptide(L)'
;MMMRSTAPEDLAEKIEGYDEVILECKKHFKMHVAQREEFNSLKVQSKSDLAQGLQLQLMTMLLVINMGQNAATPYLGGDQFGDFYYMTPLTHLIFGVACPAEEHMNTYIWEESVANRGADNIISCLYMDLVRRGVIGNTGRPLKHLAVAADNCSGQNKNKAMIKFCTFLVEAGWVEKFTLLFLVKGHTKNDCDRNFNLLKQGQDGEDIWTADELDAALTKKNREFIDLLRVPEEHWKGWTAGLNDYYRDPPSGTILSNHIFTFGDSDSPTAFRRQEYRDSDVIEEFDLYPTSRSKKTCVGLTADERAEDLINLPDCLDILPPPGLTAEKANECQNKLRPFAPTEEAKQYYNRMTREHQEAIDEKTAAKNKLRNEKKRAKKAKIAEANKDNR
;
A
#
# COMPACT_ATOMS: atom_id res chain seq x y z
N MET A 1 -15.31 39.01 -42.30
CA MET A 1 -15.12 37.86 -41.40
C MET A 1 -16.09 36.76 -41.81
N MET A 2 -15.67 35.82 -42.68
CA MET A 2 -16.53 34.77 -43.21
C MET A 2 -16.75 33.71 -42.12
N MET A 3 -17.99 33.57 -41.65
CA MET A 3 -18.41 32.42 -40.84
C MET A 3 -18.30 31.16 -41.73
N ARG A 4 -17.39 30.26 -41.40
CA ARG A 4 -17.37 28.93 -42.01
C ARG A 4 -18.58 28.19 -41.50
N SER A 5 -19.53 27.90 -42.38
CA SER A 5 -20.67 27.02 -42.11
C SER A 5 -20.08 25.60 -41.87
N THR A 6 -20.23 25.08 -40.72
CA THR A 6 -19.91 23.67 -40.41
C THR A 6 -20.88 22.78 -41.19
N ALA A 7 -20.36 21.79 -41.91
CA ALA A 7 -21.18 20.85 -42.66
C ALA A 7 -22.15 20.09 -41.72
N PRO A 8 -23.33 19.70 -42.17
CA PRO A 8 -24.30 18.97 -41.34
C PRO A 8 -23.76 17.66 -40.78
N GLU A 9 -22.84 17.00 -41.50
CA GLU A 9 -22.17 15.76 -41.04
C GLU A 9 -21.21 16.02 -39.87
N ASP A 10 -20.45 17.12 -39.90
CA ASP A 10 -19.59 17.53 -38.75
C ASP A 10 -20.40 17.88 -37.51
N LEU A 11 -21.64 18.35 -37.69
CA LEU A 11 -22.53 18.67 -36.57
C LEU A 11 -23.15 17.41 -35.97
N ALA A 12 -23.53 16.43 -36.80
CA ALA A 12 -24.05 15.15 -36.35
C ALA A 12 -23.01 14.35 -35.56
N GLU A 13 -21.76 14.27 -36.07
CA GLU A 13 -20.63 13.60 -35.39
C GLU A 13 -20.29 14.26 -34.06
N LYS A 14 -20.36 15.60 -33.98
CA LYS A 14 -20.19 16.33 -32.72
C LYS A 14 -21.30 16.07 -31.73
N ILE A 15 -22.56 15.98 -32.17
CA ILE A 15 -23.73 15.69 -31.32
C ILE A 15 -23.61 14.27 -30.77
N GLU A 16 -23.26 13.28 -31.61
CA GLU A 16 -23.03 11.90 -31.18
C GLU A 16 -21.90 11.79 -30.15
N GLY A 17 -20.80 12.51 -30.33
CA GLY A 17 -19.72 12.61 -29.35
C GLY A 17 -20.14 13.23 -28.02
N TYR A 18 -21.07 14.21 -28.02
CA TYR A 18 -21.62 14.75 -26.78
C TYR A 18 -22.52 13.75 -26.06
N ASP A 19 -23.31 12.98 -26.79
CA ASP A 19 -24.19 11.96 -26.19
C ASP A 19 -23.40 10.85 -25.51
N GLU A 20 -22.29 10.39 -26.10
CA GLU A 20 -21.36 9.45 -25.47
C GLU A 20 -20.77 10.01 -24.17
N VAL A 21 -20.25 11.25 -24.19
CA VAL A 21 -19.70 11.89 -22.99
C VAL A 21 -20.76 12.02 -21.89
N ILE A 22 -22.00 12.38 -22.26
CA ILE A 22 -23.12 12.48 -21.30
C ILE A 22 -23.43 11.11 -20.70
N LEU A 23 -23.41 10.05 -21.50
CA LEU A 23 -23.65 8.68 -21.03
C LEU A 23 -22.55 8.23 -20.05
N GLU A 24 -21.28 8.49 -20.39
CA GLU A 24 -20.14 8.21 -19.50
C GLU A 24 -20.24 8.98 -18.18
N CYS A 25 -20.59 10.27 -18.23
CA CYS A 25 -20.82 11.08 -17.04
C CYS A 25 -21.95 10.52 -16.16
N LYS A 26 -23.05 10.08 -16.75
CA LYS A 26 -24.17 9.45 -16.04
C LYS A 26 -23.74 8.13 -15.39
N LYS A 27 -22.97 7.29 -16.11
CA LYS A 27 -22.42 6.04 -15.58
C LYS A 27 -21.49 6.32 -14.40
N HIS A 28 -20.56 7.26 -14.56
CA HIS A 28 -19.63 7.67 -13.51
C HIS A 28 -20.36 8.16 -12.26
N PHE A 29 -21.40 8.99 -12.43
CA PHE A 29 -22.18 9.50 -11.32
C PHE A 29 -22.96 8.36 -10.61
N LYS A 30 -23.59 7.45 -11.36
CA LYS A 30 -24.28 6.28 -10.79
C LYS A 30 -23.30 5.43 -9.97
N MET A 31 -22.13 5.13 -10.52
CA MET A 31 -21.08 4.39 -9.81
C MET A 31 -20.64 5.10 -8.52
N HIS A 32 -20.41 6.42 -8.59
CA HIS A 32 -20.03 7.20 -7.43
C HIS A 32 -21.05 7.12 -6.31
N VAL A 33 -22.34 7.32 -6.63
CA VAL A 33 -23.43 7.26 -5.63
C VAL A 33 -23.48 5.87 -5.00
N ALA A 34 -23.53 4.81 -5.80
CA ALA A 34 -23.61 3.44 -5.32
C ALA A 34 -22.42 3.06 -4.43
N GLN A 35 -21.19 3.44 -4.81
CA GLN A 35 -19.99 3.19 -4.00
C GLN A 35 -19.99 3.99 -2.70
N ARG A 36 -20.47 5.22 -2.71
CA ARG A 36 -20.60 6.04 -1.50
C ARG A 36 -21.66 5.50 -0.55
N GLU A 37 -22.73 4.96 -1.07
CA GLU A 37 -23.76 4.28 -0.26
C GLU A 37 -23.22 3.03 0.40
N GLU A 38 -22.45 2.19 -0.33
CA GLU A 38 -21.79 1.02 0.25
C GLU A 38 -20.82 1.42 1.36
N PHE A 39 -19.95 2.40 1.09
CA PHE A 39 -19.03 2.94 2.10
C PHE A 39 -19.77 3.44 3.35
N ASN A 40 -20.85 4.22 3.16
CA ASN A 40 -21.64 4.76 4.27
C ASN A 40 -22.37 3.66 5.04
N SER A 41 -22.88 2.63 4.38
CA SER A 41 -23.50 1.48 5.02
C SER A 41 -22.51 0.75 5.94
N LEU A 42 -21.32 0.46 5.43
CA LEU A 42 -20.23 -0.16 6.21
C LEU A 42 -19.79 0.73 7.39
N LYS A 43 -19.72 2.05 7.18
CA LYS A 43 -19.36 3.01 8.23
C LYS A 43 -20.40 3.05 9.36
N VAL A 44 -21.68 3.05 9.00
CA VAL A 44 -22.79 3.02 9.97
C VAL A 44 -22.78 1.71 10.76
N GLN A 45 -22.62 0.58 10.06
CA GLN A 45 -22.56 -0.73 10.71
C GLN A 45 -21.38 -0.82 11.69
N SER A 46 -20.16 -0.43 11.24
CA SER A 46 -18.97 -0.43 12.08
C SER A 46 -19.13 0.44 13.36
N LYS A 47 -19.70 1.64 13.20
CA LYS A 47 -20.01 2.52 14.36
C LYS A 47 -21.03 1.92 15.31
N SER A 48 -22.07 1.30 14.76
CA SER A 48 -23.11 0.64 15.57
C SER A 48 -22.55 -0.53 16.36
N ASP A 49 -21.76 -1.39 15.72
CA ASP A 49 -21.17 -2.58 16.34
C ASP A 49 -20.20 -2.19 17.48
N LEU A 50 -19.37 -1.17 17.25
CA LEU A 50 -18.47 -0.63 18.26
C LEU A 50 -19.26 -0.02 19.45
N ALA A 51 -20.28 0.77 19.17
CA ALA A 51 -21.11 1.41 20.20
C ALA A 51 -21.87 0.39 21.07
N GLN A 52 -22.19 -0.78 20.51
CA GLN A 52 -22.78 -1.89 21.23
C GLN A 52 -21.75 -2.72 22.01
N GLY A 53 -20.46 -2.44 21.88
CA GLY A 53 -19.38 -3.18 22.53
C GLY A 53 -19.27 -4.63 22.06
N LEU A 54 -19.60 -4.89 20.79
CA LEU A 54 -19.52 -6.24 20.24
C LEU A 54 -18.08 -6.76 20.22
N GLN A 55 -17.92 -8.05 20.44
CA GLN A 55 -16.65 -8.73 20.27
C GLN A 55 -16.29 -8.86 18.77
N LEU A 56 -15.01 -9.05 18.46
CA LEU A 56 -14.52 -9.16 17.07
C LEU A 56 -15.32 -10.16 16.22
N GLN A 57 -15.72 -11.31 16.79
CA GLN A 57 -16.48 -12.34 16.07
C GLN A 57 -17.89 -11.91 15.64
N LEU A 58 -18.38 -10.79 16.14
CA LEU A 58 -19.73 -10.29 15.88
C LEU A 58 -19.74 -8.95 15.17
N MET A 59 -18.57 -8.28 15.06
CA MET A 59 -18.50 -6.91 14.57
C MET A 59 -18.03 -6.81 13.14
N THR A 60 -18.49 -5.76 12.48
CA THR A 60 -17.94 -5.24 11.23
C THR A 60 -16.95 -4.12 11.57
N MET A 61 -15.72 -4.22 11.07
CA MET A 61 -14.70 -3.17 11.16
C MET A 61 -14.48 -2.55 9.80
N LEU A 62 -14.66 -1.24 9.70
CA LEU A 62 -14.30 -0.49 8.49
C LEU A 62 -12.98 0.24 8.75
N LEU A 63 -11.99 -0.02 7.90
CA LEU A 63 -10.75 0.73 7.81
C LEU A 63 -10.72 1.53 6.50
N VAL A 64 -10.15 2.72 6.58
CA VAL A 64 -9.90 3.57 5.40
C VAL A 64 -8.39 3.72 5.29
N ILE A 65 -7.81 3.35 4.15
CA ILE A 65 -6.37 3.44 3.93
C ILE A 65 -6.06 4.44 2.82
N ASN A 66 -5.02 5.25 3.03
CA ASN A 66 -4.55 6.18 2.01
C ASN A 66 -3.09 6.57 2.23
N MET A 67 -2.38 6.87 1.13
CA MET A 67 -1.09 7.56 1.19
C MET A 67 -1.33 9.06 1.39
N GLY A 68 -0.69 9.63 2.38
CA GLY A 68 -0.67 11.07 2.59
C GLY A 68 0.26 11.79 1.61
N GLN A 69 0.16 13.10 1.57
CA GLN A 69 1.19 13.91 0.95
C GLN A 69 2.48 13.75 1.76
N ASN A 70 3.58 13.49 1.06
CA ASN A 70 4.88 13.32 1.68
C ASN A 70 5.25 14.55 2.53
N ALA A 71 5.86 14.30 3.68
CA ALA A 71 6.59 15.32 4.42
C ALA A 71 8.04 15.38 3.95
N ALA A 72 8.77 16.40 4.36
CA ALA A 72 10.15 16.59 3.95
C ALA A 72 11.02 17.10 5.11
N THR A 73 12.30 16.74 5.09
CA THR A 73 13.33 17.34 5.93
C THR A 73 14.54 17.77 5.09
N PRO A 74 15.00 19.03 5.21
CA PRO A 74 14.42 20.04 6.05
C PRO A 74 13.08 20.57 5.52
N TYR A 75 12.21 20.97 6.41
CA TYR A 75 11.03 21.78 6.14
C TYR A 75 11.25 23.14 6.81
N LEU A 76 11.11 24.21 6.07
CA LEU A 76 11.32 25.58 6.54
C LEU A 76 9.99 26.31 6.52
N GLY A 77 9.43 26.55 7.70
CA GLY A 77 8.14 27.21 7.85
C GLY A 77 8.25 28.75 7.82
N GLY A 78 9.46 29.26 8.00
CA GLY A 78 9.79 30.67 7.94
C GLY A 78 10.48 31.09 6.63
N ASP A 79 11.49 31.95 6.76
CA ASP A 79 12.28 32.43 5.62
C ASP A 79 13.19 31.32 5.07
N GLN A 80 13.02 31.01 3.79
CA GLN A 80 13.87 30.06 3.08
C GLN A 80 15.13 30.77 2.56
N PHE A 81 16.31 30.21 2.77
CA PHE A 81 17.52 30.71 2.14
C PHE A 81 17.48 30.46 0.61
N GLY A 82 18.03 31.40 -0.18
CA GLY A 82 17.81 31.45 -1.62
C GLY A 82 18.16 30.17 -2.38
N ASP A 83 19.18 29.44 -1.93
CA ASP A 83 19.61 28.19 -2.58
C ASP A 83 18.69 27.01 -2.28
N PHE A 84 17.83 27.09 -1.24
CA PHE A 84 16.93 26.00 -0.84
C PHE A 84 15.96 25.58 -1.95
N TYR A 85 15.52 26.53 -2.76
CA TYR A 85 14.62 26.23 -3.90
C TYR A 85 15.19 25.20 -4.88
N TYR A 86 16.52 25.14 -4.99
CA TYR A 86 17.22 24.20 -5.89
C TYR A 86 17.67 22.91 -5.19
N MET A 87 17.29 22.71 -3.95
CA MET A 87 17.63 21.51 -3.17
C MET A 87 16.47 20.55 -3.16
N THR A 88 16.79 19.27 -2.99
CA THR A 88 15.80 18.21 -2.87
C THR A 88 15.80 17.67 -1.43
N PRO A 89 14.87 18.11 -0.56
CA PRO A 89 14.77 17.62 0.81
C PRO A 89 14.56 16.11 0.86
N LEU A 90 14.95 15.48 1.98
CA LEU A 90 14.63 14.09 2.24
C LEU A 90 13.12 13.91 2.35
N THR A 91 12.62 12.87 1.69
CA THR A 91 11.18 12.58 1.65
C THR A 91 10.80 11.61 2.76
N HIS A 92 9.79 11.97 3.52
CA HIS A 92 9.13 11.08 4.47
C HIS A 92 7.78 10.67 3.89
N LEU A 93 7.62 9.38 3.70
CA LEU A 93 6.40 8.77 3.19
C LEU A 93 5.43 8.58 4.36
N ILE A 94 4.16 8.88 4.13
CA ILE A 94 3.12 8.84 5.16
C ILE A 94 1.97 7.97 4.67
N PHE A 95 1.58 6.99 5.46
CA PHE A 95 0.44 6.12 5.18
C PHE A 95 -0.51 6.10 6.36
N GLY A 96 -1.78 6.37 6.12
CA GLY A 96 -2.83 6.39 7.14
C GLY A 96 -3.72 5.17 7.08
N VAL A 97 -4.07 4.63 8.24
CA VAL A 97 -5.11 3.62 8.45
C VAL A 97 -6.11 4.18 9.46
N ALA A 98 -7.19 4.76 8.95
CA ALA A 98 -8.23 5.36 9.77
C ALA A 98 -9.34 4.34 10.05
N CYS A 99 -9.80 4.28 11.30
CA CYS A 99 -11.02 3.60 11.69
C CYS A 99 -12.12 4.65 11.96
N PRO A 100 -13.08 4.84 11.04
CA PRO A 100 -14.12 5.85 11.22
C PRO A 100 -15.05 5.60 12.41
N ALA A 101 -15.13 4.37 12.90
CA ALA A 101 -15.90 4.02 14.08
C ALA A 101 -15.24 4.51 15.37
N GLU A 102 -13.92 4.40 15.45
CA GLU A 102 -13.11 4.86 16.58
C GLU A 102 -12.79 6.35 16.51
N GLU A 103 -13.07 6.99 15.37
CA GLU A 103 -12.68 8.38 15.05
C GLU A 103 -11.16 8.61 15.17
N HIS A 104 -10.38 7.54 14.94
CA HIS A 104 -8.95 7.49 15.12
C HIS A 104 -8.21 7.01 13.87
N MET A 105 -6.97 7.49 13.67
CA MET A 105 -6.08 7.09 12.57
C MET A 105 -4.70 6.71 13.11
N ASN A 106 -4.26 5.50 12.80
CA ASN A 106 -2.85 5.14 12.88
C ASN A 106 -2.13 5.66 11.63
N THR A 107 -1.05 6.39 11.83
CA THR A 107 -0.25 6.97 10.75
C THR A 107 1.14 6.35 10.78
N TYR A 108 1.49 5.66 9.72
CA TYR A 108 2.80 5.04 9.52
C TYR A 108 3.69 5.99 8.73
N ILE A 109 4.89 6.25 9.24
CA ILE A 109 5.86 7.15 8.60
C ILE A 109 7.21 6.47 8.45
N TRP A 110 7.86 6.69 7.31
CA TRP A 110 9.22 6.20 7.03
C TRP A 110 9.93 7.10 6.03
N GLU A 111 11.25 7.05 6.04
CA GLU A 111 12.10 7.77 5.09
C GLU A 111 12.20 7.03 3.75
N GLU A 112 12.35 7.76 2.66
CA GLU A 112 12.54 7.19 1.32
C GLU A 112 13.79 6.30 1.19
N SER A 113 14.76 6.47 2.08
CA SER A 113 15.97 5.63 2.19
C SER A 113 15.69 4.26 2.77
N VAL A 114 14.68 4.14 3.64
CA VAL A 114 14.34 2.93 4.39
C VAL A 114 13.45 2.01 3.59
N ALA A 115 12.41 2.56 2.95
CA ALA A 115 11.48 1.74 2.17
C ALA A 115 10.82 2.51 1.03
N ASN A 116 10.32 1.76 0.04
CA ASN A 116 9.54 2.28 -1.07
C ASN A 116 8.07 2.50 -0.66
N ARG A 117 7.21 2.78 -1.63
CA ARG A 117 5.75 2.95 -1.49
C ARG A 117 4.96 1.98 -2.38
N GLY A 118 5.47 0.77 -2.56
CA GLY A 118 4.84 -0.26 -3.38
C GLY A 118 3.82 -1.09 -2.62
N ALA A 119 3.25 -2.09 -3.28
CA ALA A 119 2.26 -2.99 -2.69
C ALA A 119 2.76 -3.67 -1.41
N ASP A 120 3.99 -4.17 -1.41
CA ASP A 120 4.58 -4.84 -0.24
C ASP A 120 4.66 -3.93 0.99
N ASN A 121 4.97 -2.63 0.78
CA ASN A 121 5.06 -1.65 1.86
C ASN A 121 3.66 -1.33 2.43
N ILE A 122 2.66 -1.15 1.56
CA ILE A 122 1.28 -0.91 1.99
C ILE A 122 0.71 -2.11 2.74
N ILE A 123 0.95 -3.33 2.25
CA ILE A 123 0.53 -4.56 2.92
C ILE A 123 1.25 -4.71 4.26
N SER A 124 2.54 -4.39 4.35
CA SER A 124 3.28 -4.42 5.63
C SER A 124 2.67 -3.48 6.67
N CYS A 125 2.35 -2.24 6.29
CA CYS A 125 1.68 -1.29 7.19
C CYS A 125 0.28 -1.77 7.60
N LEU A 126 -0.52 -2.27 6.64
CA LEU A 126 -1.86 -2.79 6.93
C LEU A 126 -1.79 -4.03 7.84
N TYR A 127 -0.84 -4.94 7.62
CA TYR A 127 -0.60 -6.09 8.47
C TYR A 127 -0.27 -5.67 9.90
N MET A 128 0.66 -4.72 10.07
CA MET A 128 1.00 -4.16 11.39
C MET A 128 -0.22 -3.54 12.09
N ASP A 129 -1.05 -2.82 11.35
CA ASP A 129 -2.26 -2.22 11.89
C ASP A 129 -3.25 -3.30 12.38
N LEU A 130 -3.44 -4.35 11.61
CA LEU A 130 -4.32 -5.47 11.97
C LEU A 130 -3.78 -6.25 13.19
N VAL A 131 -2.46 -6.42 13.32
CA VAL A 131 -1.84 -6.99 14.53
C VAL A 131 -2.08 -6.07 15.73
N ARG A 132 -1.84 -4.76 15.57
CA ARG A 132 -2.05 -3.76 16.64
C ARG A 132 -3.50 -3.72 17.14
N ARG A 133 -4.47 -3.93 16.24
CA ARG A 133 -5.91 -4.00 16.56
C ARG A 133 -6.35 -5.36 17.12
N GLY A 134 -5.46 -6.33 17.20
CA GLY A 134 -5.77 -7.68 17.67
C GLY A 134 -6.66 -8.48 16.71
N VAL A 135 -6.74 -8.08 15.43
CA VAL A 135 -7.39 -8.87 14.38
C VAL A 135 -6.53 -10.08 14.04
N ILE A 136 -5.23 -9.85 13.82
CA ILE A 136 -4.23 -10.89 13.60
C ILE A 136 -3.65 -11.32 14.94
N GLY A 137 -3.43 -12.63 15.11
CA GLY A 137 -2.97 -13.25 16.36
C GLY A 137 -4.08 -13.71 17.29
N ASN A 138 -5.34 -13.42 16.97
CA ASN A 138 -6.51 -13.87 17.74
C ASN A 138 -7.01 -15.23 17.22
N THR A 139 -6.25 -16.27 17.49
CA THR A 139 -6.54 -17.65 17.02
C THR A 139 -7.88 -18.17 17.52
N GLY A 140 -8.69 -18.69 16.62
CA GLY A 140 -10.01 -19.28 16.93
C GLY A 140 -11.13 -18.26 17.16
N ARG A 141 -10.87 -16.98 16.96
CA ARG A 141 -11.87 -15.90 17.09
C ARG A 141 -11.75 -14.88 15.96
N PRO A 142 -12.04 -15.27 14.69
CA PRO A 142 -11.91 -14.39 13.55
C PRO A 142 -12.79 -13.15 13.69
N LEU A 143 -12.33 -12.03 13.15
CA LEU A 143 -13.17 -10.86 12.94
C LEU A 143 -14.29 -11.22 11.95
N LYS A 144 -15.54 -10.95 12.30
CA LYS A 144 -16.68 -11.30 11.45
C LYS A 144 -16.62 -10.67 10.06
N HIS A 145 -16.34 -9.37 10.01
CA HIS A 145 -16.24 -8.67 8.72
C HIS A 145 -15.23 -7.54 8.78
N LEU A 146 -14.17 -7.65 8.01
CA LEU A 146 -13.23 -6.55 7.75
C LEU A 146 -13.55 -5.91 6.40
N ALA A 147 -13.85 -4.62 6.42
CA ALA A 147 -13.98 -3.82 5.22
C ALA A 147 -12.82 -2.83 5.12
N VAL A 148 -12.15 -2.76 3.98
CA VAL A 148 -11.06 -1.81 3.73
C VAL A 148 -11.43 -0.96 2.52
N ALA A 149 -11.56 0.35 2.74
CA ALA A 149 -11.77 1.32 1.67
C ALA A 149 -10.43 1.98 1.29
N ALA A 150 -10.12 2.00 0.00
CA ALA A 150 -8.86 2.53 -0.53
C ALA A 150 -9.07 3.38 -1.78
N ASP A 151 -8.05 4.12 -2.18
CA ASP A 151 -7.99 4.79 -3.47
C ASP A 151 -7.66 3.80 -4.61
N ASN A 152 -7.83 4.25 -5.86
CA ASN A 152 -7.61 3.43 -7.05
C ASN A 152 -6.13 3.35 -7.50
N CYS A 153 -5.15 3.58 -6.62
CA CYS A 153 -3.74 3.53 -6.97
C CYS A 153 -3.28 2.08 -7.24
N SER A 154 -3.05 1.74 -8.51
CA SER A 154 -2.68 0.38 -8.93
C SER A 154 -1.31 -0.05 -8.39
N GLY A 155 -0.36 0.88 -8.25
CA GLY A 155 0.97 0.60 -7.70
C GLY A 155 0.98 0.32 -6.19
N GLN A 156 -0.09 0.65 -5.49
CA GLN A 156 -0.20 0.59 -4.04
C GLN A 156 -1.29 -0.38 -3.58
N ASN A 157 -2.55 -0.07 -3.91
CA ASN A 157 -3.72 -0.72 -3.32
C ASN A 157 -4.47 -1.63 -4.30
N LYS A 158 -4.62 -1.21 -5.58
CA LYS A 158 -5.47 -1.88 -6.57
C LYS A 158 -4.65 -2.83 -7.46
N ASN A 159 -4.12 -3.89 -6.87
CA ASN A 159 -3.21 -4.81 -7.54
C ASN A 159 -3.38 -6.26 -7.08
N LYS A 160 -2.66 -7.17 -7.76
CA LYS A 160 -2.73 -8.62 -7.50
C LYS A 160 -2.24 -8.99 -6.09
N ALA A 161 -1.23 -8.31 -5.57
CA ALA A 161 -0.69 -8.59 -4.24
C ALA A 161 -1.73 -8.31 -3.15
N MET A 162 -2.44 -7.18 -3.25
CA MET A 162 -3.51 -6.84 -2.31
C MET A 162 -4.67 -7.84 -2.37
N ILE A 163 -5.09 -8.29 -3.56
CA ILE A 163 -6.13 -9.33 -3.70
C ILE A 163 -5.69 -10.64 -3.00
N LYS A 164 -4.44 -11.07 -3.22
CA LYS A 164 -3.89 -12.26 -2.57
C LYS A 164 -3.78 -12.08 -1.05
N PHE A 165 -3.42 -10.89 -0.59
CA PHE A 165 -3.37 -10.58 0.83
C PHE A 165 -4.75 -10.64 1.50
N CYS A 166 -5.79 -10.12 0.84
CA CYS A 166 -7.16 -10.25 1.35
C CYS A 166 -7.61 -11.72 1.44
N THR A 167 -7.29 -12.53 0.41
CA THR A 167 -7.53 -13.98 0.42
C THR A 167 -6.79 -14.66 1.58
N PHE A 168 -5.52 -14.30 1.77
CA PHE A 168 -4.68 -14.81 2.85
C PHE A 168 -5.29 -14.57 4.23
N LEU A 169 -5.83 -13.38 4.51
CA LEU A 169 -6.45 -13.07 5.79
C LEU A 169 -7.67 -13.94 6.09
N VAL A 170 -8.46 -14.27 5.07
CA VAL A 170 -9.62 -15.16 5.20
C VAL A 170 -9.18 -16.60 5.35
N GLU A 171 -8.28 -17.09 4.51
CA GLU A 171 -7.83 -18.48 4.53
C GLU A 171 -7.03 -18.84 5.80
N ALA A 172 -6.25 -17.88 6.33
CA ALA A 172 -5.58 -18.03 7.63
C ALA A 172 -6.55 -18.01 8.83
N GLY A 173 -7.83 -17.75 8.60
CA GLY A 173 -8.87 -17.77 9.63
C GLY A 173 -8.85 -16.59 10.60
N TRP A 174 -8.24 -15.45 10.21
CA TRP A 174 -8.27 -14.22 11.03
C TRP A 174 -9.50 -13.36 10.78
N VAL A 175 -10.12 -13.52 9.62
CA VAL A 175 -11.31 -12.78 9.19
C VAL A 175 -12.28 -13.74 8.52
N GLU A 176 -13.56 -13.73 8.89
CA GLU A 176 -14.57 -14.57 8.23
C GLU A 176 -14.91 -14.01 6.84
N LYS A 177 -15.13 -12.70 6.77
CA LYS A 177 -15.45 -11.98 5.54
C LYS A 177 -14.56 -10.76 5.38
N PHE A 178 -14.03 -10.58 4.16
CA PHE A 178 -13.28 -9.38 3.80
C PHE A 178 -13.95 -8.66 2.62
N THR A 179 -14.08 -7.33 2.71
CA THR A 179 -14.54 -6.49 1.59
C THR A 179 -13.47 -5.44 1.29
N LEU A 180 -12.91 -5.48 0.08
CA LEU A 180 -12.03 -4.43 -0.43
C LEU A 180 -12.84 -3.50 -1.35
N LEU A 181 -12.95 -2.24 -0.95
CA LEU A 181 -13.76 -1.23 -1.62
C LEU A 181 -12.86 -0.12 -2.19
N PHE A 182 -12.95 0.12 -3.50
CA PHE A 182 -12.27 1.22 -4.16
C PHE A 182 -13.24 2.35 -4.46
N LEU A 183 -13.00 3.53 -3.90
CA LEU A 183 -13.82 4.70 -4.18
C LEU A 183 -13.58 5.22 -5.60
N VAL A 184 -14.61 5.75 -6.23
CA VAL A 184 -14.53 6.23 -7.61
C VAL A 184 -13.58 7.42 -7.71
N LYS A 185 -12.74 7.44 -8.75
CA LYS A 185 -11.77 8.51 -9.00
C LYS A 185 -12.44 9.89 -9.03
N GLY A 186 -11.84 10.86 -8.36
CA GLY A 186 -12.40 12.21 -8.18
C GLY A 186 -13.37 12.34 -6.99
N HIS A 187 -13.78 11.23 -6.38
CA HIS A 187 -14.69 11.17 -5.24
C HIS A 187 -14.09 10.38 -4.05
N THR A 188 -12.77 10.40 -3.95
CA THR A 188 -12.01 9.59 -2.99
C THR A 188 -11.84 10.24 -1.62
N LYS A 189 -12.31 11.49 -1.41
CA LYS A 189 -12.20 12.16 -0.10
C LYS A 189 -12.72 11.26 1.02
N ASN A 190 -11.85 10.97 1.97
CA ASN A 190 -12.07 10.02 3.04
C ASN A 190 -11.54 10.54 4.40
N ASP A 191 -11.68 9.73 5.43
CA ASP A 191 -11.28 10.09 6.79
C ASP A 191 -9.75 10.31 6.91
N CYS A 192 -8.92 9.60 6.12
CA CYS A 192 -7.47 9.82 6.10
C CYS A 192 -7.11 11.22 5.59
N ASP A 193 -7.75 11.69 4.50
CA ASP A 193 -7.46 13.01 3.93
C ASP A 193 -7.69 14.15 4.94
N ARG A 194 -8.76 14.03 5.72
CA ARG A 194 -9.03 14.98 6.80
C ARG A 194 -7.92 14.96 7.87
N ASN A 195 -7.51 13.78 8.28
CA ASN A 195 -6.52 13.60 9.33
C ASN A 195 -5.11 14.01 8.86
N PHE A 196 -4.76 13.77 7.59
CA PHE A 196 -3.51 14.29 7.02
C PHE A 196 -3.43 15.82 7.03
N ASN A 197 -4.56 16.51 6.82
CA ASN A 197 -4.59 17.98 6.95
C ASN A 197 -4.33 18.44 8.39
N LEU A 198 -4.80 17.66 9.38
CA LEU A 198 -4.50 17.95 10.80
C LEU A 198 -3.01 17.74 11.12
N LEU A 199 -2.38 16.69 10.58
CA LEU A 199 -0.94 16.47 10.74
C LEU A 199 -0.12 17.66 10.19
N LYS A 200 -0.46 18.14 8.99
CA LYS A 200 0.23 19.28 8.39
C LYS A 200 0.19 20.56 9.22
N GLN A 201 -0.91 20.82 9.91
CA GLN A 201 -1.03 21.99 10.78
C GLN A 201 0.00 21.99 11.92
N GLY A 202 0.58 20.85 12.25
CA GLY A 202 1.66 20.75 13.22
C GLY A 202 3.00 21.31 12.72
N GLN A 203 3.20 21.33 11.40
CA GLN A 203 4.42 21.84 10.76
C GLN A 203 4.40 23.35 10.51
N ASP A 204 3.20 23.98 10.59
CA ASP A 204 3.04 25.39 10.23
C ASP A 204 3.91 26.30 11.11
N GLY A 205 4.81 27.08 10.48
CA GLY A 205 5.71 28.01 11.13
C GLY A 205 6.91 27.39 11.86
N GLU A 206 7.13 26.08 11.71
CA GLU A 206 8.27 25.39 12.32
C GLU A 206 9.39 25.21 11.30
N ASP A 207 10.65 25.31 11.73
CA ASP A 207 11.80 24.87 10.97
C ASP A 207 12.21 23.48 11.47
N ILE A 208 12.11 22.47 10.59
CA ILE A 208 12.26 21.05 10.89
C ILE A 208 13.44 20.51 10.08
N TRP A 209 14.46 20.03 10.74
CA TRP A 209 15.69 19.57 10.09
C TRP A 209 15.91 18.05 10.19
N THR A 210 15.30 17.39 11.18
CA THR A 210 15.49 15.98 11.46
C THR A 210 14.18 15.21 11.45
N ALA A 211 14.26 13.88 11.38
CA ALA A 211 13.10 13.00 11.47
C ALA A 211 12.40 13.13 12.84
N ASP A 212 13.16 13.26 13.92
CA ASP A 212 12.61 13.36 15.27
C ASP A 212 11.88 14.70 15.50
N GLU A 213 12.42 15.80 14.96
CA GLU A 213 11.72 17.09 14.92
C GLU A 213 10.43 17.03 14.10
N LEU A 214 10.47 16.29 12.96
CA LEU A 214 9.28 16.06 12.14
C LEU A 214 8.20 15.31 12.91
N ASP A 215 8.55 14.22 13.58
CA ASP A 215 7.62 13.41 14.35
C ASP A 215 7.00 14.25 15.49
N ALA A 216 7.81 15.07 16.17
CA ALA A 216 7.35 15.99 17.21
C ALA A 216 6.38 17.04 16.67
N ALA A 217 6.68 17.62 15.50
CA ALA A 217 5.84 18.61 14.85
C ALA A 217 4.49 18.01 14.41
N LEU A 218 4.51 16.85 13.73
CA LEU A 218 3.31 16.16 13.25
C LEU A 218 2.35 15.78 14.40
N THR A 219 2.90 15.46 15.58
CA THR A 219 2.10 15.01 16.73
C THR A 219 1.72 16.17 17.67
N LYS A 220 2.17 17.40 17.43
CA LYS A 220 2.04 18.54 18.35
C LYS A 220 0.58 18.91 18.70
N LYS A 221 -0.33 18.83 17.72
CA LYS A 221 -1.69 19.37 17.84
C LYS A 221 -2.81 18.32 17.95
N ASN A 222 -2.60 17.07 17.59
CA ASN A 222 -3.72 16.16 17.30
C ASN A 222 -3.55 14.75 17.88
N ARG A 223 -2.90 14.62 19.05
CA ARG A 223 -2.59 13.34 19.69
C ARG A 223 -3.80 12.48 20.08
N GLU A 224 -4.97 13.08 20.23
CA GLU A 224 -6.19 12.36 20.62
C GLU A 224 -6.79 11.55 19.46
N PHE A 225 -6.53 11.96 18.22
CA PHE A 225 -7.17 11.37 17.03
C PHE A 225 -6.19 10.65 16.11
N ILE A 226 -4.89 10.83 16.32
CA ILE A 226 -3.85 10.32 15.42
C ILE A 226 -2.67 9.80 16.22
N ASP A 227 -2.36 8.52 16.03
CA ASP A 227 -1.08 7.94 16.42
C ASP A 227 -0.09 8.05 15.26
N LEU A 228 1.13 8.52 15.53
CA LEU A 228 2.23 8.51 14.57
C LEU A 228 3.20 7.38 14.93
N LEU A 229 3.45 6.50 13.98
CA LEU A 229 4.23 5.29 14.16
C LEU A 229 5.34 5.23 13.11
N ARG A 230 6.59 5.35 13.55
CA ARG A 230 7.73 5.12 12.65
C ARG A 230 7.92 3.63 12.45
N VAL A 231 7.96 3.19 11.17
CA VAL A 231 8.02 1.78 10.82
C VAL A 231 9.47 1.29 10.88
N PRO A 232 9.79 0.30 11.73
CA PRO A 232 11.11 -0.32 11.79
C PRO A 232 11.42 -1.12 10.52
N GLU A 233 12.71 -1.24 10.17
CA GLU A 233 13.16 -1.89 8.93
C GLU A 233 12.73 -3.35 8.82
N GLU A 234 12.73 -4.10 9.92
CA GLU A 234 12.34 -5.51 9.99
C GLU A 234 10.87 -5.77 9.64
N HIS A 235 10.03 -4.73 9.61
CA HIS A 235 8.61 -4.86 9.28
C HIS A 235 8.32 -4.79 7.77
N TRP A 236 9.31 -4.45 6.96
CA TRP A 236 9.17 -4.42 5.50
C TRP A 236 9.33 -5.82 4.92
N LYS A 237 8.23 -6.50 4.65
CA LYS A 237 8.19 -7.90 4.22
C LYS A 237 7.92 -8.04 2.71
N GLY A 238 8.50 -9.07 2.10
CA GLY A 238 8.31 -9.44 0.70
C GLY A 238 6.98 -10.16 0.43
N TRP A 239 5.86 -9.52 0.73
CA TRP A 239 4.51 -10.09 0.62
C TRP A 239 4.19 -10.61 -0.77
N THR A 240 4.51 -9.84 -1.82
CA THR A 240 4.25 -10.23 -3.21
C THR A 240 4.91 -11.57 -3.54
N ALA A 241 6.16 -11.76 -3.15
CA ALA A 241 6.89 -13.00 -3.38
C ALA A 241 6.25 -14.15 -2.59
N GLY A 242 6.08 -14.01 -1.28
CA GLY A 242 5.51 -15.05 -0.43
C GLY A 242 4.10 -15.46 -0.84
N LEU A 243 3.21 -14.50 -1.07
CA LEU A 243 1.84 -14.80 -1.51
C LEU A 243 1.78 -15.44 -2.91
N ASN A 244 2.77 -15.20 -3.76
CA ASN A 244 2.87 -15.86 -5.05
C ASN A 244 3.16 -17.36 -4.91
N ASP A 245 3.70 -17.84 -3.81
CA ASP A 245 3.94 -19.25 -3.56
C ASP A 245 2.65 -20.01 -3.16
N TYR A 246 1.66 -19.30 -2.68
CA TYR A 246 0.37 -19.84 -2.23
C TYR A 246 -0.77 -19.66 -3.25
N TYR A 247 -0.79 -18.54 -3.98
CA TYR A 247 -1.90 -18.17 -4.83
C TYR A 247 -1.52 -18.00 -6.29
N ARG A 248 -2.39 -18.48 -7.20
CA ARG A 248 -2.28 -18.10 -8.61
C ARG A 248 -2.70 -16.63 -8.81
N ASP A 249 -2.28 -16.07 -9.93
CA ASP A 249 -2.69 -14.71 -10.28
C ASP A 249 -4.18 -14.64 -10.60
N PRO A 250 -4.88 -13.60 -10.13
CA PRO A 250 -6.21 -13.30 -10.63
C PRO A 250 -6.15 -12.98 -12.14
N PRO A 251 -7.23 -13.26 -12.88
CA PRO A 251 -7.27 -13.03 -14.33
C PRO A 251 -6.89 -11.59 -14.68
N SER A 252 -6.16 -11.41 -15.79
CA SER A 252 -5.72 -10.10 -16.26
C SER A 252 -6.90 -9.22 -16.67
N GLY A 253 -6.78 -7.90 -16.49
CA GLY A 253 -7.81 -6.92 -16.87
C GLY A 253 -8.94 -6.74 -15.86
N THR A 254 -9.04 -7.60 -14.85
CA THR A 254 -10.19 -7.68 -13.95
C THR A 254 -10.12 -6.77 -12.73
N ILE A 255 -8.92 -6.39 -12.29
CA ILE A 255 -8.75 -5.61 -11.06
C ILE A 255 -9.07 -4.13 -11.32
N LEU A 256 -8.66 -3.59 -12.45
CA LEU A 256 -8.78 -2.15 -12.72
C LEU A 256 -10.23 -1.70 -12.94
N SER A 257 -11.05 -2.53 -13.60
CA SER A 257 -12.44 -2.22 -13.93
C SER A 257 -13.43 -2.43 -12.78
N ASN A 258 -13.05 -3.20 -11.76
CA ASN A 258 -13.93 -3.50 -10.63
C ASN A 258 -13.57 -2.66 -9.40
N HIS A 259 -14.55 -2.38 -8.55
CA HIS A 259 -14.40 -1.51 -7.39
C HIS A 259 -14.78 -2.18 -6.07
N ILE A 260 -15.45 -3.34 -6.11
CA ILE A 260 -15.78 -4.13 -4.93
C ILE A 260 -15.22 -5.54 -5.12
N PHE A 261 -14.49 -6.01 -4.12
CA PHE A 261 -13.97 -7.38 -4.04
C PHE A 261 -14.37 -7.96 -2.69
N THR A 262 -15.03 -9.11 -2.70
CA THR A 262 -15.50 -9.77 -1.48
C THR A 262 -14.89 -11.16 -1.38
N PHE A 263 -14.41 -11.50 -0.19
CA PHE A 263 -13.75 -12.75 0.14
C PHE A 263 -14.45 -13.39 1.33
N GLY A 264 -14.47 -14.71 1.41
CA GLY A 264 -15.13 -15.45 2.49
C GLY A 264 -16.63 -15.67 2.30
N ASP A 265 -17.20 -15.28 1.19
CA ASP A 265 -18.62 -15.52 0.83
C ASP A 265 -18.80 -16.69 -0.16
N SER A 266 -17.79 -17.53 -0.33
CA SER A 266 -17.77 -18.66 -1.28
C SER A 266 -17.47 -19.97 -0.56
N ASP A 267 -17.80 -21.10 -1.18
CA ASP A 267 -17.49 -22.42 -0.64
C ASP A 267 -15.98 -22.68 -0.54
N SER A 268 -15.18 -22.02 -1.38
CA SER A 268 -13.73 -22.06 -1.33
C SER A 268 -13.16 -20.86 -0.59
N PRO A 269 -12.30 -21.04 0.44
CA PRO A 269 -11.69 -19.93 1.16
C PRO A 269 -10.70 -19.12 0.31
N THR A 270 -10.25 -19.68 -0.83
CA THR A 270 -9.37 -19.00 -1.78
C THR A 270 -10.12 -18.29 -2.91
N ALA A 271 -11.45 -18.37 -2.94
CA ALA A 271 -12.28 -17.66 -3.91
C ALA A 271 -12.62 -16.25 -3.48
N PHE A 272 -12.75 -15.39 -4.45
CA PHE A 272 -13.25 -14.03 -4.27
C PHE A 272 -14.27 -13.67 -5.33
N ARG A 273 -15.20 -12.78 -4.95
CA ARG A 273 -16.17 -12.18 -5.86
C ARG A 273 -15.78 -10.76 -6.18
N ARG A 274 -16.09 -10.30 -7.38
CA ARG A 274 -15.86 -8.93 -7.83
C ARG A 274 -17.07 -8.33 -8.50
N GLN A 275 -17.22 -7.02 -8.33
CA GLN A 275 -18.27 -6.23 -8.96
C GLN A 275 -17.68 -4.90 -9.45
N GLU A 276 -18.24 -4.37 -10.55
CA GLU A 276 -17.88 -3.05 -11.04
C GLU A 276 -18.30 -1.97 -10.01
N TYR A 277 -19.49 -2.08 -9.46
CA TYR A 277 -20.03 -1.24 -8.37
C TYR A 277 -21.15 -2.01 -7.65
N ARG A 278 -21.63 -1.48 -6.50
CA ARG A 278 -22.59 -2.14 -5.61
C ARG A 278 -23.82 -2.71 -6.33
N ASP A 279 -24.43 -1.93 -7.23
CA ASP A 279 -25.67 -2.30 -7.94
C ASP A 279 -25.39 -2.90 -9.32
N SER A 280 -24.18 -3.43 -9.56
CA SER A 280 -23.86 -4.13 -10.79
C SER A 280 -24.58 -5.48 -10.83
N ASP A 281 -25.25 -5.77 -11.94
CA ASP A 281 -25.91 -7.07 -12.18
C ASP A 281 -24.91 -8.21 -12.38
N VAL A 282 -23.64 -7.86 -12.65
CA VAL A 282 -22.58 -8.84 -12.93
C VAL A 282 -21.71 -9.01 -11.70
N ILE A 283 -21.80 -10.17 -11.07
CA ILE A 283 -20.91 -10.64 -10.03
C ILE A 283 -20.13 -11.82 -10.60
N GLU A 284 -18.81 -11.70 -10.62
CA GLU A 284 -17.95 -12.78 -11.11
C GLU A 284 -17.12 -13.33 -9.94
N GLU A 285 -17.01 -14.66 -9.90
CA GLU A 285 -16.26 -15.37 -8.88
C GLU A 285 -14.99 -15.99 -9.47
N PHE A 286 -13.87 -15.91 -8.75
CA PHE A 286 -12.58 -16.48 -9.14
C PHE A 286 -11.93 -17.14 -7.94
N ASP A 287 -11.45 -18.36 -8.15
CA ASP A 287 -10.65 -19.06 -7.15
C ASP A 287 -9.17 -18.87 -7.43
N LEU A 288 -8.39 -18.51 -6.42
CA LEU A 288 -6.94 -18.34 -6.48
C LEU A 288 -6.16 -19.59 -6.08
N TYR A 289 -6.84 -20.69 -5.82
CA TYR A 289 -6.16 -21.95 -5.50
C TYR A 289 -5.22 -22.37 -6.65
N PRO A 290 -3.96 -22.74 -6.36
CA PRO A 290 -3.03 -23.14 -7.42
C PRO A 290 -3.48 -24.42 -8.11
N THR A 291 -3.34 -24.46 -9.43
CA THR A 291 -3.63 -25.67 -10.20
C THR A 291 -2.55 -26.72 -9.98
N SER A 292 -2.87 -28.01 -10.17
CA SER A 292 -1.95 -29.15 -10.02
C SER A 292 -0.68 -29.06 -10.87
N ARG A 293 -0.63 -28.18 -11.87
CA ARG A 293 0.54 -27.93 -12.73
C ARG A 293 1.46 -26.82 -12.19
N SER A 294 1.05 -26.10 -11.16
CA SER A 294 1.90 -25.06 -10.56
C SER A 294 2.90 -25.71 -9.61
N LYS A 295 4.16 -25.31 -9.66
CA LYS A 295 5.21 -25.73 -8.72
C LYS A 295 5.11 -24.94 -7.39
N LYS A 296 3.91 -24.80 -6.84
CA LYS A 296 3.70 -24.02 -5.63
C LYS A 296 3.80 -24.91 -4.40
N THR A 297 4.35 -24.38 -3.33
CA THR A 297 4.68 -25.08 -2.08
C THR A 297 3.46 -25.74 -1.43
N CYS A 298 2.28 -25.17 -1.63
CA CYS A 298 1.05 -25.54 -0.97
C CYS A 298 0.18 -26.57 -1.74
N VAL A 299 0.65 -27.07 -2.89
CA VAL A 299 -0.10 -28.06 -3.67
C VAL A 299 -0.05 -29.41 -2.97
N GLY A 300 -1.21 -29.93 -2.59
CA GLY A 300 -1.35 -31.24 -1.92
C GLY A 300 -1.54 -31.15 -0.40
N LEU A 301 -1.46 -29.96 0.20
CA LEU A 301 -1.81 -29.75 1.60
C LEU A 301 -3.33 -29.83 1.80
N THR A 302 -3.76 -30.36 2.95
CA THR A 302 -5.13 -30.24 3.41
C THR A 302 -5.47 -28.79 3.75
N ALA A 303 -6.76 -28.46 3.91
CA ALA A 303 -7.17 -27.11 4.29
C ALA A 303 -6.57 -26.66 5.64
N ASP A 304 -6.52 -27.57 6.61
CA ASP A 304 -6.00 -27.29 7.96
C ASP A 304 -4.47 -27.08 7.93
N GLU A 305 -3.73 -27.95 7.24
CA GLU A 305 -2.27 -27.81 7.06
C GLU A 305 -1.92 -26.50 6.35
N ARG A 306 -2.73 -26.12 5.37
CA ARG A 306 -2.55 -24.89 4.63
C ARG A 306 -2.84 -23.63 5.47
N ALA A 307 -3.88 -23.68 6.30
CA ALA A 307 -4.21 -22.60 7.22
C ALA A 307 -3.09 -22.41 8.26
N GLU A 308 -2.56 -23.51 8.82
CA GLU A 308 -1.44 -23.47 9.77
C GLU A 308 -0.17 -22.89 9.13
N ASP A 309 0.14 -23.28 7.90
CA ASP A 309 1.29 -22.78 7.15
C ASP A 309 1.15 -21.27 6.85
N LEU A 310 -0.06 -20.82 6.51
CA LEU A 310 -0.37 -19.40 6.28
C LEU A 310 -0.29 -18.56 7.56
N ILE A 311 -0.68 -19.10 8.72
CA ILE A 311 -0.53 -18.37 9.99
C ILE A 311 0.94 -18.05 10.27
N ASN A 312 1.86 -18.91 9.89
CA ASN A 312 3.30 -18.74 10.07
C ASN A 312 3.98 -17.98 8.92
N LEU A 313 3.29 -17.78 7.79
CA LEU A 313 3.87 -17.13 6.60
C LEU A 313 4.51 -15.77 6.91
N PRO A 314 3.91 -14.86 7.69
CA PRO A 314 4.51 -13.55 7.95
C PRO A 314 5.91 -13.61 8.55
N ASP A 315 6.19 -14.62 9.38
CA ASP A 315 7.50 -14.80 10.02
C ASP A 315 8.53 -15.42 9.07
N CYS A 316 8.07 -16.08 8.00
CA CYS A 316 8.90 -16.71 6.99
C CYS A 316 9.22 -15.80 5.81
N LEU A 317 8.56 -14.63 5.70
CA LEU A 317 8.80 -13.70 4.60
C LEU A 317 10.17 -13.03 4.70
N ASP A 318 10.84 -12.90 3.56
CA ASP A 318 12.07 -12.13 3.46
C ASP A 318 11.82 -10.66 3.85
N ILE A 319 12.76 -10.10 4.62
CA ILE A 319 12.79 -8.66 4.89
C ILE A 319 13.27 -7.96 3.61
N LEU A 320 12.54 -6.95 3.17
CA LEU A 320 12.92 -6.16 2.02
C LEU A 320 14.13 -5.29 2.35
N PRO A 321 15.19 -5.36 1.55
CA PRO A 321 16.34 -4.50 1.79
C PRO A 321 15.97 -3.03 1.55
N PRO A 322 16.48 -2.10 2.37
CA PRO A 322 16.26 -0.68 2.19
C PRO A 322 16.73 -0.24 0.78
N PRO A 323 15.97 0.60 0.07
CA PRO A 323 16.36 1.10 -1.25
C PRO A 323 17.62 1.96 -1.18
N GLY A 324 17.85 2.63 -0.06
CA GLY A 324 18.86 3.67 0.11
C GLY A 324 18.52 4.94 -0.67
N LEU A 325 19.33 5.96 -0.51
CA LEU A 325 19.23 7.19 -1.29
C LEU A 325 19.84 7.01 -2.69
N THR A 326 19.43 7.82 -3.65
CA THR A 326 20.18 7.95 -4.90
C THR A 326 21.50 8.70 -4.66
N ALA A 327 22.53 8.45 -5.50
CA ALA A 327 23.80 9.13 -5.36
C ALA A 327 23.67 10.67 -5.41
N GLU A 328 22.76 11.17 -6.25
CA GLU A 328 22.47 12.61 -6.35
C GLU A 328 21.88 13.13 -5.04
N LYS A 329 20.90 12.43 -4.47
CA LYS A 329 20.24 12.80 -3.22
C LYS A 329 21.22 12.77 -2.03
N ALA A 330 22.04 11.71 -1.94
CA ALA A 330 23.07 11.60 -0.91
C ALA A 330 24.07 12.75 -1.00
N ASN A 331 24.51 13.11 -2.21
CA ASN A 331 25.38 14.25 -2.45
C ASN A 331 24.72 15.59 -2.06
N GLU A 332 23.44 15.76 -2.35
CA GLU A 332 22.69 16.96 -1.93
C GLU A 332 22.58 17.06 -0.40
N CYS A 333 22.25 15.98 0.27
CA CYS A 333 22.22 15.93 1.73
C CYS A 333 23.56 16.36 2.34
N GLN A 334 24.67 15.80 1.85
CA GLN A 334 26.00 16.04 2.38
C GLN A 334 26.53 17.45 2.08
N ASN A 335 26.38 17.91 0.83
CA ASN A 335 27.10 19.09 0.35
C ASN A 335 26.21 20.34 0.26
N LYS A 336 24.89 20.18 0.21
CA LYS A 336 23.97 21.30 0.09
C LYS A 336 23.14 21.51 1.36
N LEU A 337 22.50 20.46 1.91
CA LEU A 337 21.61 20.62 3.07
C LEU A 337 22.39 20.71 4.39
N ARG A 338 23.31 19.78 4.63
CA ARG A 338 24.11 19.73 5.87
C ARG A 338 24.83 21.04 6.25
N PRO A 339 25.45 21.81 5.32
CA PRO A 339 26.11 23.07 5.68
C PRO A 339 25.17 24.12 6.27
N PHE A 340 23.88 24.09 5.94
CA PHE A 340 22.88 25.01 6.47
C PHE A 340 22.17 24.49 7.72
N ALA A 341 22.40 23.23 8.12
CA ALA A 341 21.80 22.67 9.31
C ALA A 341 22.22 23.46 10.57
N PRO A 342 21.24 23.93 11.38
CA PRO A 342 21.51 24.90 12.45
C PRO A 342 22.20 24.27 13.66
N THR A 343 22.03 22.96 13.87
CA THR A 343 22.53 22.25 15.04
C THR A 343 23.51 21.12 14.64
N GLU A 344 24.36 20.73 15.55
CA GLU A 344 25.26 19.58 15.34
C GLU A 344 24.45 18.27 15.19
N GLU A 345 23.31 18.16 15.87
CA GLU A 345 22.39 17.02 15.74
C GLU A 345 21.84 16.91 14.32
N ALA A 346 21.33 18.02 13.76
CA ALA A 346 20.87 18.06 12.38
C ALA A 346 21.99 17.76 11.38
N LYS A 347 23.23 18.25 11.61
CA LYS A 347 24.38 17.89 10.77
C LYS A 347 24.73 16.41 10.85
N GLN A 348 24.63 15.81 12.04
CA GLN A 348 24.86 14.37 12.23
C GLN A 348 23.77 13.52 11.55
N TYR A 349 22.51 13.97 11.55
CA TYR A 349 21.42 13.33 10.83
C TYR A 349 21.77 13.17 9.34
N TYR A 350 22.19 14.21 8.65
CA TYR A 350 22.59 14.15 7.24
C TYR A 350 23.89 13.34 7.01
N ASN A 351 24.81 13.31 7.96
CA ASN A 351 25.99 12.45 7.89
C ASN A 351 25.63 10.96 7.96
N ARG A 352 24.70 10.60 8.86
CA ARG A 352 24.21 9.22 9.01
C ARG A 352 23.59 8.75 7.71
N MET A 353 22.70 9.52 7.12
CA MET A 353 22.05 9.21 5.85
C MET A 353 23.05 8.93 4.73
N THR A 354 24.14 9.71 4.67
CA THR A 354 25.16 9.51 3.65
C THR A 354 25.98 8.23 3.87
N ARG A 355 26.28 7.90 5.13
CA ARG A 355 26.99 6.67 5.48
C ARG A 355 26.14 5.43 5.19
N GLU A 356 24.90 5.41 5.61
CA GLU A 356 23.94 4.32 5.34
C GLU A 356 23.74 4.11 3.83
N HIS A 357 23.70 5.20 3.06
CA HIS A 357 23.68 5.12 1.61
C HIS A 357 24.91 4.43 1.03
N GLN A 358 26.12 4.76 1.50
CA GLN A 358 27.36 4.14 1.03
C GLN A 358 27.43 2.66 1.40
N GLU A 359 27.06 2.31 2.62
CA GLU A 359 26.98 0.94 3.09
C GLU A 359 26.00 0.11 2.22
N ALA A 360 24.82 0.64 1.92
CA ALA A 360 23.83 -0.01 1.06
C ALA A 360 24.34 -0.22 -0.39
N ILE A 361 25.13 0.72 -0.94
CA ILE A 361 25.78 0.57 -2.25
C ILE A 361 26.81 -0.55 -2.20
N ASP A 362 27.63 -0.57 -1.16
CA ASP A 362 28.69 -1.56 -0.98
C ASP A 362 28.10 -2.97 -0.86
N GLU A 363 27.02 -3.15 -0.10
CA GLU A 363 26.30 -4.41 0.02
C GLU A 363 25.69 -4.87 -1.31
N LYS A 364 25.01 -3.99 -2.03
CA LYS A 364 24.44 -4.30 -3.36
C LYS A 364 25.53 -4.70 -4.35
N THR A 365 26.68 -4.03 -4.28
CA THR A 365 27.83 -4.32 -5.13
C THR A 365 28.44 -5.69 -4.77
N ALA A 366 28.56 -5.98 -3.49
CA ALA A 366 29.04 -7.28 -3.00
C ALA A 366 28.10 -8.42 -3.42
N ALA A 367 26.79 -8.26 -3.23
CA ALA A 367 25.79 -9.24 -3.64
C ALA A 367 25.82 -9.49 -5.17
N LYS A 368 25.90 -8.44 -5.98
CA LYS A 368 26.03 -8.54 -7.44
C LYS A 368 27.29 -9.28 -7.87
N ASN A 369 28.40 -9.02 -7.20
CA ASN A 369 29.67 -9.70 -7.46
C ASN A 369 29.63 -11.18 -7.05
N LYS A 370 29.00 -11.50 -5.92
CA LYS A 370 28.75 -12.88 -5.47
C LYS A 370 27.96 -13.65 -6.53
N LEU A 371 26.83 -13.13 -6.94
CA LEU A 371 25.96 -13.76 -7.97
C LEU A 371 26.69 -13.93 -9.31
N ARG A 372 27.50 -12.94 -9.73
CA ARG A 372 28.34 -13.04 -10.94
C ARG A 372 29.37 -14.15 -10.83
N ASN A 373 29.98 -14.30 -9.66
CA ASN A 373 30.97 -15.34 -9.41
C ASN A 373 30.34 -16.74 -9.38
N GLU A 374 29.16 -16.88 -8.79
CA GLU A 374 28.38 -18.12 -8.79
C GLU A 374 28.00 -18.54 -10.22
N LYS A 375 27.48 -17.61 -11.03
CA LYS A 375 27.19 -17.86 -12.47
C LYS A 375 28.43 -18.27 -13.26
N LYS A 376 29.61 -17.65 -12.97
CA LYS A 376 30.87 -18.04 -13.61
C LYS A 376 31.31 -19.46 -13.20
N ARG A 377 31.17 -19.81 -11.91
CA ARG A 377 31.49 -21.15 -11.39
C ARG A 377 30.57 -22.21 -12.01
N ALA A 378 29.27 -21.96 -12.06
CA ALA A 378 28.29 -22.84 -12.68
C ALA A 378 28.57 -23.06 -14.18
N LYS A 379 28.94 -21.99 -14.91
CA LYS A 379 29.33 -22.09 -16.31
C LYS A 379 30.60 -22.92 -16.52
N LYS A 380 31.62 -22.74 -15.66
CA LYS A 380 32.85 -23.55 -15.70
C LYS A 380 32.58 -25.02 -15.39
N ALA A 381 31.71 -25.30 -14.41
CA ALA A 381 31.32 -26.69 -14.07
C ALA A 381 30.63 -27.37 -15.24
N LYS A 382 29.65 -26.71 -15.91
CA LYS A 382 29.00 -27.26 -17.10
C LYS A 382 29.96 -27.53 -18.27
N ILE A 383 30.96 -26.66 -18.49
CA ILE A 383 31.96 -26.90 -19.55
C ILE A 383 32.87 -28.08 -19.17
N ALA A 384 33.23 -28.23 -17.90
CA ALA A 384 34.06 -29.33 -17.42
C ALA A 384 33.32 -30.67 -17.55
N GLU A 385 32.00 -30.68 -17.31
CA GLU A 385 31.14 -31.86 -17.46
C GLU A 385 30.98 -32.26 -18.92
N ALA A 386 30.71 -31.30 -19.81
CA ALA A 386 30.61 -31.53 -21.25
C ALA A 386 31.94 -32.02 -21.89
N ASN A 387 33.07 -31.63 -21.33
CA ASN A 387 34.41 -32.13 -21.78
C ASN A 387 34.76 -33.53 -21.22
N LYS A 388 34.06 -34.01 -20.19
CA LYS A 388 34.20 -35.40 -19.71
C LYS A 388 33.40 -36.39 -20.55
N ASP A 389 32.24 -35.99 -21.07
CA ASP A 389 31.38 -36.82 -21.91
C ASP A 389 31.92 -36.95 -23.33
N ASN A 390 32.85 -36.13 -23.74
CA ASN A 390 33.55 -36.19 -25.03
C ASN A 390 34.92 -36.92 -25.02
N ARG A 391 35.24 -37.58 -23.94
CA ARG A 391 36.42 -38.47 -23.81
C ARG A 391 36.02 -39.89 -23.55
#